data_28ee4b134ceb4c9b1e94d7c4882496b4
#
_entry.id   28ee4b134ceb4c9b1e94d7c4882496b4
#
_cell.length_a   1.000
_cell.length_b   1.000
_cell.length_c   1.000
_cell.angle_alpha   90.00
_cell.angle_beta   90.00
_cell.angle_gamma   90.00
#
_symmetry.space_group_name_H-M   'P 1'
#
loop_
_entity.id
_entity.type
_entity.pdbx_description
1 polymer ?
#
loop_
_entity_poly.entity_id
_entity_poly.type
_entity_poly.pdbx_seq_one_letter_code
_entity_poly.pdbx_strand_id
1 'polypeptide(L)'
;LASSAASDVYKRQAEHWKGQTGQGVEVIQSHGGSGKQALEVANGNEADVVTLALEYDVKAIQDAGLIEDGWINEFDKDSSPYTSTIVFLVRKGNPKNIKDWGDLVKDGVGVITPNPKTSGGARWNYLAAWAYADKLYNGDETQIEAFIKKLYENVLVLDSGARGATTSFVENNQGDVLIAWENEAFLSVQENPDEYEIVTPSISILAQPSVAVVDDVVDQRGTRDVATEYLSYLYSDEAQRIAGDNFYRPSNPDILNEYADTFDLNINLVTIQDFGGWDEVQKKHFDDGGVFDRIYELSLIHISEPTRRTPI
;
A
#
# COMPACT_ATOMS: atom_id res chain seq x y z
N LEU A 1 -4.54 3.17 7.47
CA LEU A 1 -5.84 3.81 7.19
C LEU A 1 -5.67 5.31 7.31
N ALA A 2 -5.67 6.03 6.20
CA ALA A 2 -5.54 7.47 6.25
C ALA A 2 -6.86 8.12 6.67
N SER A 3 -6.77 8.86 7.73
CA SER A 3 -7.55 9.99 8.24
C SER A 3 -9.07 9.84 8.49
N SER A 4 -9.96 9.81 7.52
CA SER A 4 -11.42 9.86 7.76
C SER A 4 -12.03 8.48 7.99
N ALA A 5 -11.67 7.49 7.16
CA ALA A 5 -12.13 6.11 7.28
C ALA A 5 -11.78 5.49 8.63
N ALA A 6 -10.54 5.68 9.08
CA ALA A 6 -10.12 5.21 10.39
C ALA A 6 -10.99 5.82 11.50
N SER A 7 -11.27 7.13 11.40
CA SER A 7 -12.04 7.84 12.43
C SER A 7 -13.47 7.30 12.57
N ASP A 8 -14.11 6.91 11.50
CA ASP A 8 -15.48 6.37 11.55
C ASP A 8 -15.51 4.91 12.01
N VAL A 9 -14.54 4.10 11.55
CA VAL A 9 -14.45 2.69 11.95
C VAL A 9 -14.18 2.55 13.45
N TYR A 10 -13.16 3.22 14.01
CA TYR A 10 -12.85 3.01 15.44
C TYR A 10 -13.92 3.57 16.38
N LYS A 11 -14.63 4.62 15.99
CA LYS A 11 -15.78 5.10 16.78
C LYS A 11 -16.88 4.04 16.84
N ARG A 12 -17.23 3.45 15.70
CA ARG A 12 -18.21 2.38 15.61
C ARG A 12 -17.77 1.14 16.38
N GLN A 13 -16.50 0.78 16.30
CA GLN A 13 -15.93 -0.33 17.08
C GLN A 13 -16.07 -0.09 18.58
N ALA A 14 -15.75 1.12 19.07
CA ALA A 14 -15.90 1.46 20.48
C ALA A 14 -17.37 1.46 20.93
N GLU A 15 -18.30 1.95 20.10
CA GLU A 15 -19.74 1.88 20.34
C GLU A 15 -20.25 0.42 20.36
N HIS A 16 -19.79 -0.41 19.43
CA HIS A 16 -20.13 -1.82 19.33
C HIS A 16 -19.72 -2.57 20.61
N TRP A 17 -18.45 -2.43 21.03
CA TRP A 17 -17.95 -3.01 22.28
C TRP A 17 -18.77 -2.58 23.49
N LYS A 18 -19.03 -1.29 23.61
CA LYS A 18 -19.85 -0.74 24.70
C LYS A 18 -21.29 -1.30 24.68
N GLY A 19 -21.86 -1.47 23.50
CA GLY A 19 -23.19 -2.05 23.33
C GLY A 19 -23.26 -3.50 23.79
N GLN A 20 -22.21 -4.28 23.55
CA GLN A 20 -22.15 -5.69 23.94
C GLN A 20 -21.81 -5.91 25.41
N THR A 21 -20.88 -5.15 25.95
CA THR A 21 -20.27 -5.41 27.26
C THR A 21 -20.68 -4.42 28.34
N GLY A 22 -21.24 -3.27 27.96
CA GLY A 22 -21.47 -2.13 28.85
C GLY A 22 -20.19 -1.37 29.23
N GLN A 23 -19.01 -1.80 28.77
CA GLN A 23 -17.72 -1.18 29.07
C GLN A 23 -17.32 -0.20 27.97
N GLY A 24 -16.80 0.97 28.37
CA GLY A 24 -16.21 1.92 27.44
C GLY A 24 -14.79 1.53 27.09
N VAL A 25 -14.39 1.79 25.84
CA VAL A 25 -12.99 1.70 25.39
C VAL A 25 -12.58 3.01 24.76
N GLU A 26 -11.35 3.43 25.02
CA GLU A 26 -10.71 4.56 24.36
C GLU A 26 -9.68 4.02 23.38
N VAL A 27 -9.78 4.45 22.12
CA VAL A 27 -8.86 4.02 21.06
C VAL A 27 -7.81 5.11 20.84
N ILE A 28 -6.58 4.81 21.22
CA ILE A 28 -5.41 5.67 20.99
C ILE A 28 -4.72 5.19 19.70
N GLN A 29 -4.44 6.11 18.79
CA GLN A 29 -3.93 5.79 17.46
C GLN A 29 -2.54 6.38 17.22
N SER A 30 -1.71 5.61 16.53
CA SER A 30 -0.45 6.06 15.92
C SER A 30 -0.48 5.76 14.42
N HIS A 31 -0.11 6.74 13.60
CA HIS A 31 -0.09 6.61 12.15
C HIS A 31 1.31 6.86 11.59
N GLY A 32 1.73 6.05 10.63
CA GLY A 32 3.04 6.17 9.99
C GLY A 32 3.23 5.19 8.84
N GLY A 33 4.39 5.20 8.22
CA GLY A 33 4.76 4.16 7.25
C GLY A 33 4.77 2.78 7.92
N SER A 34 4.23 1.79 7.23
CA SER A 34 3.98 0.44 7.77
C SER A 34 5.25 -0.20 8.38
N GLY A 35 6.36 -0.22 7.63
CA GLY A 35 7.62 -0.77 8.15
C GLY A 35 8.17 0.01 9.36
N LYS A 36 7.98 1.33 9.40
CA LYS A 36 8.36 2.15 10.57
C LYS A 36 7.52 1.79 11.79
N GLN A 37 6.19 1.66 11.62
CA GLN A 37 5.30 1.25 12.70
C GLN A 37 5.62 -0.15 13.22
N ALA A 38 5.88 -1.10 12.31
CA ALA A 38 6.31 -2.45 12.68
C ALA A 38 7.58 -2.43 13.54
N LEU A 39 8.57 -1.65 13.11
CA LEU A 39 9.84 -1.53 13.83
C LEU A 39 9.66 -0.86 15.20
N GLU A 40 8.82 0.15 15.31
CA GLU A 40 8.51 0.80 16.59
C GLU A 40 7.87 -0.18 17.58
N VAL A 41 6.90 -1.00 17.12
CA VAL A 41 6.28 -2.04 17.95
C VAL A 41 7.29 -3.12 18.33
N ALA A 42 8.07 -3.61 17.37
CA ALA A 42 9.12 -4.60 17.63
C ALA A 42 10.18 -4.11 18.65
N ASN A 43 10.39 -2.79 18.75
CA ASN A 43 11.30 -2.15 19.70
C ASN A 43 10.61 -1.70 21.01
N GLY A 44 9.38 -2.11 21.27
CA GLY A 44 8.70 -1.93 22.54
C GLY A 44 7.69 -0.77 22.60
N ASN A 45 7.25 -0.24 21.46
CA ASN A 45 6.06 0.62 21.43
C ASN A 45 4.83 -0.27 21.66
N GLU A 46 4.18 -0.11 22.79
CA GLU A 46 3.04 -0.94 23.20
C GLU A 46 1.79 -0.61 22.39
N ALA A 47 1.49 -1.44 21.41
CA ALA A 47 0.25 -1.40 20.65
C ALA A 47 -0.53 -2.71 20.90
N ASP A 48 -1.81 -2.62 21.20
CA ASP A 48 -2.67 -3.79 21.40
C ASP A 48 -2.99 -4.49 20.07
N VAL A 49 -3.13 -3.71 18.99
CA VAL A 49 -3.41 -4.20 17.63
C VAL A 49 -2.56 -3.43 16.61
N VAL A 50 -2.28 -4.08 15.51
CA VAL A 50 -1.64 -3.44 14.35
C VAL A 50 -2.49 -3.62 13.09
N THR A 51 -2.47 -2.60 12.24
CA THR A 51 -2.99 -2.64 10.87
C THR A 51 -1.88 -2.12 9.94
N LEU A 52 -1.26 -3.02 9.22
CA LEU A 52 -0.06 -2.73 8.42
C LEU A 52 -0.31 -3.02 6.96
N ALA A 53 0.43 -2.36 6.08
CA ALA A 53 0.27 -2.49 4.64
C ALA A 53 0.71 -3.85 4.09
N LEU A 54 1.53 -4.58 4.83
CA LEU A 54 2.15 -5.83 4.41
C LEU A 54 2.09 -6.89 5.52
N GLU A 55 1.82 -8.12 5.14
CA GLU A 55 2.05 -9.31 5.95
C GLU A 55 3.48 -9.35 6.51
N TYR A 56 4.48 -9.05 5.69
CA TYR A 56 5.89 -9.03 6.07
C TYR A 56 6.20 -8.07 7.23
N ASP A 57 5.51 -6.94 7.29
CA ASP A 57 5.70 -5.98 8.39
C ASP A 57 5.11 -6.52 9.72
N VAL A 58 3.99 -7.28 9.67
CA VAL A 58 3.45 -8.00 10.83
C VAL A 58 4.40 -9.11 11.26
N LYS A 59 4.97 -9.86 10.30
CA LYS A 59 5.96 -10.90 10.55
C LYS A 59 7.19 -10.35 11.28
N ALA A 60 7.62 -9.14 11.01
CA ALA A 60 8.74 -8.52 11.73
C ALA A 60 8.45 -8.35 13.24
N ILE A 61 7.19 -8.10 13.61
CA ILE A 61 6.76 -8.04 15.01
C ILE A 61 6.68 -9.44 15.62
N GLN A 62 6.22 -10.42 14.85
CA GLN A 62 6.25 -11.85 15.24
C GLN A 62 7.69 -12.33 15.48
N ASP A 63 8.63 -12.02 14.58
CA ASP A 63 10.05 -12.38 14.72
C ASP A 63 10.70 -11.75 15.97
N ALA A 64 10.16 -10.63 16.45
CA ALA A 64 10.53 -10.01 17.73
C ALA A 64 9.89 -10.72 18.95
N GLY A 65 9.03 -11.73 18.74
CA GLY A 65 8.39 -12.52 19.79
C GLY A 65 7.14 -11.87 20.42
N LEU A 66 6.56 -10.85 19.80
CA LEU A 66 5.42 -10.10 20.34
C LEU A 66 4.07 -10.56 19.78
N ILE A 67 4.08 -11.27 18.67
CA ILE A 67 2.89 -11.86 18.02
C ILE A 67 3.12 -13.38 17.90
N GLU A 68 2.11 -14.17 18.20
CA GLU A 68 2.18 -15.63 18.17
C GLU A 68 2.19 -16.18 16.73
N ASP A 69 2.71 -17.39 16.56
CA ASP A 69 2.65 -18.14 15.31
C ASP A 69 1.19 -18.37 14.91
N GLY A 70 0.90 -18.22 13.61
CA GLY A 70 -0.43 -18.48 13.07
C GLY A 70 -1.38 -17.28 13.07
N TRP A 71 -0.93 -16.11 13.46
CA TRP A 71 -1.71 -14.86 13.44
C TRP A 71 -2.42 -14.60 12.10
N ILE A 72 -1.83 -15.02 11.00
CA ILE A 72 -2.40 -14.81 9.65
C ILE A 72 -3.73 -15.56 9.46
N ASN A 73 -3.96 -16.62 10.24
CA ASN A 73 -5.20 -17.42 10.22
C ASN A 73 -6.12 -17.07 11.40
N GLU A 74 -5.80 -16.05 12.20
CA GLU A 74 -6.62 -15.65 13.33
C GLU A 74 -7.94 -15.04 12.89
N PHE A 75 -7.88 -14.27 11.80
CA PHE A 75 -9.07 -13.68 11.16
C PHE A 75 -9.23 -14.18 9.73
N ASP A 76 -10.43 -14.05 9.17
CA ASP A 76 -10.75 -14.45 7.81
C ASP A 76 -9.87 -13.73 6.76
N LYS A 77 -9.75 -14.35 5.58
CA LYS A 77 -9.03 -13.77 4.43
C LYS A 77 -7.56 -13.46 4.72
N ASP A 78 -6.87 -14.37 5.41
CA ASP A 78 -5.47 -14.21 5.80
C ASP A 78 -5.25 -12.94 6.63
N SER A 79 -6.16 -12.71 7.59
CA SER A 79 -6.19 -11.52 8.45
C SER A 79 -6.15 -10.20 7.67
N SER A 80 -6.83 -10.17 6.50
CA SER A 80 -6.96 -9.00 5.63
C SER A 80 -8.43 -8.62 5.44
N PRO A 81 -8.97 -7.70 6.26
CA PRO A 81 -10.41 -7.38 6.28
C PRO A 81 -10.89 -6.59 5.05
N TYR A 82 -10.00 -5.95 4.34
CA TYR A 82 -10.24 -5.20 3.11
C TYR A 82 -8.99 -5.20 2.25
N THR A 83 -9.15 -4.89 0.97
CA THR A 83 -8.06 -4.85 0.01
C THR A 83 -8.03 -3.52 -0.75
N SER A 84 -7.02 -3.32 -1.55
CA SER A 84 -6.92 -2.24 -2.51
C SER A 84 -6.17 -2.74 -3.74
N THR A 85 -5.96 -1.86 -4.70
CA THR A 85 -5.09 -2.13 -5.85
C THR A 85 -4.31 -0.88 -6.21
N ILE A 86 -3.43 -0.98 -7.18
CA ILE A 86 -2.60 0.12 -7.64
C ILE A 86 -3.18 0.68 -8.94
N VAL A 87 -3.35 1.99 -8.97
CA VAL A 87 -3.84 2.77 -10.10
C VAL A 87 -2.95 3.98 -10.35
N PHE A 88 -3.24 4.72 -11.40
CA PHE A 88 -2.56 5.99 -11.70
C PHE A 88 -3.51 7.15 -11.44
N LEU A 89 -3.07 8.12 -10.66
CA LEU A 89 -3.70 9.42 -10.55
C LEU A 89 -3.00 10.36 -11.52
N VAL A 90 -3.74 10.93 -12.46
CA VAL A 90 -3.20 11.84 -13.49
C VAL A 90 -3.89 13.19 -13.42
N ARG A 91 -3.28 14.21 -14.03
CA ARG A 91 -3.88 15.52 -14.17
C ARG A 91 -5.14 15.44 -15.03
N LYS A 92 -6.13 16.28 -14.76
CA LYS A 92 -7.40 16.32 -15.52
C LYS A 92 -7.18 16.45 -17.01
N GLY A 93 -7.90 15.65 -17.79
CA GLY A 93 -7.75 15.55 -19.22
C GLY A 93 -6.51 14.78 -19.67
N ASN A 94 -5.77 14.19 -18.76
CA ASN A 94 -4.62 13.30 -19.02
C ASN A 94 -3.65 13.84 -20.09
N PRO A 95 -3.00 14.98 -19.86
CA PRO A 95 -2.20 15.66 -20.90
C PRO A 95 -1.07 14.81 -21.49
N LYS A 96 -0.57 13.81 -20.72
CA LYS A 96 0.49 12.89 -21.17
C LYS A 96 -0.07 11.62 -21.82
N ASN A 97 -1.40 11.51 -21.94
CA ASN A 97 -2.08 10.35 -22.54
C ASN A 97 -1.61 9.01 -21.92
N ILE A 98 -1.52 8.99 -20.59
CA ILE A 98 -1.12 7.81 -19.81
C ILE A 98 -2.29 6.84 -19.77
N LYS A 99 -2.08 5.60 -20.22
CA LYS A 99 -3.11 4.56 -20.27
C LYS A 99 -2.68 3.28 -19.54
N ASP A 100 -1.37 3.02 -19.48
CA ASP A 100 -0.81 1.82 -18.91
C ASP A 100 0.63 2.04 -18.44
N TRP A 101 1.21 1.06 -17.76
CA TRP A 101 2.58 1.08 -17.24
C TRP A 101 3.63 1.44 -18.29
N GLY A 102 3.45 0.99 -19.54
CA GLY A 102 4.35 1.33 -20.65
C GLY A 102 4.42 2.82 -20.97
N ASP A 103 3.43 3.59 -20.56
CA ASP A 103 3.44 5.05 -20.76
C ASP A 103 4.31 5.76 -19.71
N LEU A 104 4.50 5.14 -18.53
CA LEU A 104 5.31 5.70 -17.45
C LEU A 104 6.82 5.69 -17.72
N VAL A 105 7.26 4.86 -18.66
CA VAL A 105 8.68 4.75 -19.06
C VAL A 105 9.03 5.63 -20.26
N LYS A 106 8.07 6.41 -20.78
CA LYS A 106 8.30 7.34 -21.88
C LYS A 106 9.11 8.55 -21.41
N ASP A 107 9.95 9.07 -22.29
CA ASP A 107 10.71 10.29 -22.02
C ASP A 107 9.78 11.49 -21.76
N GLY A 108 10.10 12.28 -20.75
CA GLY A 108 9.34 13.48 -20.38
C GLY A 108 8.05 13.22 -19.62
N VAL A 109 7.84 11.99 -19.10
CA VAL A 109 6.80 11.68 -18.12
C VAL A 109 7.40 11.74 -16.73
N GLY A 110 6.90 12.65 -15.89
CA GLY A 110 7.31 12.77 -14.50
C GLY A 110 6.44 11.89 -13.59
N VAL A 111 7.05 10.90 -12.96
CA VAL A 111 6.40 9.94 -12.07
C VAL A 111 6.62 10.34 -10.61
N ILE A 112 5.59 10.22 -9.79
CA ILE A 112 5.67 10.30 -8.33
C ILE A 112 5.28 8.95 -7.74
N THR A 113 6.09 8.45 -6.82
CA THR A 113 5.83 7.21 -6.07
C THR A 113 6.63 7.23 -4.77
N PRO A 114 6.14 6.61 -3.68
CA PRO A 114 6.94 6.49 -2.46
C PRO A 114 8.08 5.47 -2.62
N ASN A 115 9.04 5.54 -1.70
CA ASN A 115 10.22 4.68 -1.70
C ASN A 115 9.90 3.29 -1.11
N PRO A 116 10.09 2.19 -1.83
CA PRO A 116 9.82 0.85 -1.32
C PRO A 116 10.76 0.39 -0.20
N LYS A 117 11.88 1.07 0.04
CA LYS A 117 12.73 0.80 1.21
C LYS A 117 12.15 1.32 2.52
N THR A 118 11.26 2.32 2.47
CA THR A 118 10.69 2.97 3.66
C THR A 118 9.19 2.85 3.78
N SER A 119 8.50 2.57 2.67
CA SER A 119 7.05 2.48 2.58
C SER A 119 6.60 1.09 2.14
N GLY A 120 5.87 0.40 3.00
CA GLY A 120 5.22 -0.86 2.63
C GLY A 120 4.26 -0.70 1.45
N GLY A 121 3.50 0.40 1.41
CA GLY A 121 2.62 0.71 0.29
C GLY A 121 3.35 0.82 -1.06
N ALA A 122 4.58 1.34 -1.05
CA ALA A 122 5.40 1.46 -2.26
C ALA A 122 5.87 0.11 -2.81
N ARG A 123 5.98 -0.91 -1.97
CA ARG A 123 6.33 -2.27 -2.43
C ARG A 123 5.23 -2.84 -3.33
N TRP A 124 3.97 -2.58 -3.02
CA TRP A 124 2.85 -2.93 -3.89
C TRP A 124 2.91 -2.20 -5.24
N ASN A 125 3.26 -0.90 -5.24
CA ASN A 125 3.43 -0.12 -6.48
C ASN A 125 4.51 -0.73 -7.38
N TYR A 126 5.66 -1.07 -6.79
CA TYR A 126 6.77 -1.70 -7.47
C TYR A 126 6.39 -3.08 -8.04
N LEU A 127 5.72 -3.92 -7.25
CA LEU A 127 5.31 -5.25 -7.68
C LEU A 127 4.26 -5.23 -8.79
N ALA A 128 3.34 -4.26 -8.78
CA ALA A 128 2.38 -4.07 -9.86
C ALA A 128 3.07 -3.72 -11.19
N ALA A 129 4.07 -2.82 -11.14
CA ALA A 129 4.89 -2.52 -12.32
C ALA A 129 5.71 -3.74 -12.79
N TRP A 130 6.26 -4.50 -11.85
CA TRP A 130 6.98 -5.73 -12.15
C TRP A 130 6.08 -6.76 -12.85
N ALA A 131 4.85 -6.99 -12.35
CA ALA A 131 3.88 -7.91 -12.95
C ALA A 131 3.55 -7.54 -14.40
N TYR A 132 3.40 -6.26 -14.69
CA TYR A 132 3.20 -5.79 -16.06
C TYR A 132 4.41 -6.10 -16.94
N ALA A 133 5.61 -5.79 -16.48
CA ALA A 133 6.85 -6.04 -17.22
C ALA A 133 7.10 -7.54 -17.41
N ASP A 134 6.83 -8.36 -16.39
CA ASP A 134 6.93 -9.82 -16.47
C ASP A 134 6.06 -10.39 -17.58
N LYS A 135 4.80 -9.97 -17.63
CA LYS A 135 3.87 -10.36 -18.70
C LYS A 135 4.34 -9.85 -20.07
N LEU A 136 4.82 -8.59 -20.14
CA LEU A 136 5.26 -7.99 -21.40
C LEU A 136 6.48 -8.71 -21.99
N TYR A 137 7.42 -9.13 -21.15
CA TYR A 137 8.68 -9.72 -21.54
C TYR A 137 8.75 -11.25 -21.33
N ASN A 138 7.60 -11.89 -21.01
CA ASN A 138 7.49 -13.35 -20.83
C ASN A 138 8.54 -13.93 -19.84
N GLY A 139 8.75 -13.26 -18.73
CA GLY A 139 9.66 -13.71 -17.66
C GLY A 139 11.15 -13.43 -17.90
N ASP A 140 11.52 -12.65 -18.92
CA ASP A 140 12.91 -12.24 -19.13
C ASP A 140 13.32 -11.20 -18.09
N GLU A 141 13.98 -11.65 -17.02
CA GLU A 141 14.37 -10.80 -15.89
C GLU A 141 15.24 -9.61 -16.31
N THR A 142 16.11 -9.77 -17.30
CA THR A 142 16.97 -8.68 -17.78
C THR A 142 16.14 -7.55 -18.37
N GLN A 143 15.12 -7.88 -19.16
CA GLN A 143 14.21 -6.90 -19.75
C GLN A 143 13.27 -6.29 -18.70
N ILE A 144 12.82 -7.09 -17.74
CA ILE A 144 11.99 -6.64 -16.63
C ILE A 144 12.76 -5.61 -15.78
N GLU A 145 13.98 -5.94 -15.34
CA GLU A 145 14.83 -5.01 -14.57
C GLU A 145 15.12 -3.72 -15.37
N ALA A 146 15.36 -3.81 -16.67
CA ALA A 146 15.54 -2.64 -17.51
C ALA A 146 14.30 -1.76 -17.60
N PHE A 147 13.10 -2.37 -17.67
CA PHE A 147 11.83 -1.64 -17.65
C PHE A 147 11.63 -0.90 -16.32
N ILE A 148 11.81 -1.62 -15.19
CA ILE A 148 11.66 -1.02 -13.86
C ILE A 148 12.70 0.09 -13.63
N LYS A 149 13.94 -0.12 -14.07
CA LYS A 149 14.98 0.94 -14.04
C LYS A 149 14.50 2.17 -14.78
N LYS A 150 13.98 2.01 -16.01
CA LYS A 150 13.48 3.13 -16.81
C LYS A 150 12.29 3.84 -16.14
N LEU A 151 11.42 3.10 -15.46
CA LEU A 151 10.35 3.68 -14.66
C LEU A 151 10.91 4.57 -13.54
N TYR A 152 11.89 4.06 -12.78
CA TYR A 152 12.51 4.82 -11.68
C TYR A 152 13.40 5.95 -12.13
N GLU A 153 13.95 5.93 -13.34
CA GLU A 153 14.62 7.08 -13.97
C GLU A 153 13.66 8.27 -14.20
N ASN A 154 12.37 7.98 -14.40
CA ASN A 154 11.32 8.99 -14.55
C ASN A 154 10.72 9.46 -13.22
N VAL A 155 11.09 8.86 -12.10
CA VAL A 155 10.62 9.24 -10.77
C VAL A 155 11.29 10.54 -10.33
N LEU A 156 10.50 11.59 -10.15
CA LEU A 156 10.97 12.91 -9.76
C LEU A 156 11.20 13.02 -8.25
N VAL A 157 10.39 12.34 -7.46
CA VAL A 157 10.45 12.34 -5.99
C VAL A 157 10.16 10.94 -5.47
N LEU A 158 11.03 10.45 -4.60
CA LEU A 158 10.85 9.24 -3.81
C LEU A 158 10.54 9.64 -2.36
N ASP A 159 9.28 9.86 -2.08
CA ASP A 159 8.83 10.21 -0.73
C ASP A 159 8.95 9.02 0.24
N SER A 160 9.10 9.31 1.52
CA SER A 160 9.27 8.27 2.54
C SER A 160 8.02 7.41 2.78
N GLY A 161 6.85 7.84 2.31
CA GLY A 161 5.57 7.15 2.45
C GLY A 161 4.53 7.63 1.46
N ALA A 162 3.43 6.88 1.33
CA ALA A 162 2.35 7.15 0.38
C ALA A 162 1.76 8.56 0.53
N ARG A 163 1.55 9.03 1.77
CA ARG A 163 1.01 10.37 2.01
C ARG A 163 1.95 11.48 1.53
N GLY A 164 3.28 11.32 1.70
CA GLY A 164 4.27 12.24 1.15
C GLY A 164 4.18 12.31 -0.37
N ALA A 165 4.06 11.16 -1.04
CA ALA A 165 3.91 11.09 -2.48
C ALA A 165 2.61 11.77 -2.97
N THR A 166 1.49 11.57 -2.25
CA THR A 166 0.24 12.28 -2.54
C THR A 166 0.41 13.80 -2.37
N THR A 167 1.04 14.25 -1.28
CA THR A 167 1.34 15.68 -1.05
C THR A 167 2.24 16.25 -2.18
N SER A 168 3.29 15.54 -2.57
CA SER A 168 4.17 15.96 -3.66
C SER A 168 3.41 16.12 -4.98
N PHE A 169 2.50 15.22 -5.29
CA PHE A 169 1.69 15.28 -6.50
C PHE A 169 0.54 16.30 -6.39
N VAL A 170 -0.30 16.21 -5.35
CA VAL A 170 -1.53 16.99 -5.24
C VAL A 170 -1.24 18.43 -4.78
N GLU A 171 -0.54 18.60 -3.66
CA GLU A 171 -0.33 19.93 -3.05
C GLU A 171 0.84 20.68 -3.68
N ASN A 172 1.95 19.99 -3.96
CA ASN A 172 3.14 20.61 -4.53
C ASN A 172 3.15 20.62 -6.08
N ASN A 173 2.10 20.07 -6.70
CA ASN A 173 1.90 20.05 -8.16
C ASN A 173 3.09 19.47 -8.94
N GLN A 174 3.76 18.46 -8.39
CA GLN A 174 4.90 17.79 -9.00
C GLN A 174 4.45 16.58 -9.84
N GLY A 175 5.15 16.32 -10.93
CA GLY A 175 4.92 15.17 -11.78
C GLY A 175 3.65 15.21 -12.62
N ASP A 176 3.57 14.26 -13.53
CA ASP A 176 2.44 14.06 -14.45
C ASP A 176 1.51 12.94 -13.98
N VAL A 177 2.06 11.99 -13.23
CA VAL A 177 1.36 10.79 -12.73
C VAL A 177 1.86 10.41 -11.33
N LEU A 178 0.92 10.07 -10.47
CA LEU A 178 1.17 9.42 -9.18
C LEU A 178 0.77 7.96 -9.30
N ILE A 179 1.71 7.04 -9.00
CA ILE A 179 1.40 5.64 -8.78
C ILE A 179 0.82 5.54 -7.37
N ALA A 180 -0.46 5.27 -7.25
CA ALA A 180 -1.20 5.35 -5.98
C ALA A 180 -1.98 4.07 -5.69
N TRP A 181 -2.28 3.88 -4.42
CA TRP A 181 -3.35 2.98 -4.03
C TRP A 181 -4.69 3.55 -4.47
N GLU A 182 -5.59 2.67 -4.88
CA GLU A 182 -6.88 3.04 -5.45
C GLU A 182 -7.70 3.94 -4.50
N ASN A 183 -7.73 3.63 -3.20
CA ASN A 183 -8.42 4.45 -2.22
C ASN A 183 -7.87 5.89 -2.12
N GLU A 184 -6.55 6.07 -2.15
CA GLU A 184 -5.91 7.39 -2.13
C GLU A 184 -6.23 8.18 -3.41
N ALA A 185 -6.27 7.51 -4.56
CA ALA A 185 -6.62 8.13 -5.82
C ALA A 185 -8.09 8.59 -5.83
N PHE A 186 -9.02 7.77 -5.36
CA PHE A 186 -10.42 8.15 -5.23
C PHE A 186 -10.64 9.33 -4.28
N LEU A 187 -9.98 9.31 -3.11
CA LEU A 187 -10.04 10.43 -2.17
C LEU A 187 -9.53 11.72 -2.81
N SER A 188 -8.41 11.67 -3.54
CA SER A 188 -7.85 12.84 -4.23
C SER A 188 -8.80 13.39 -5.29
N VAL A 189 -9.47 12.52 -6.07
CA VAL A 189 -10.47 12.93 -7.05
C VAL A 189 -11.74 13.48 -6.37
N GLN A 190 -12.17 12.88 -5.25
CA GLN A 190 -13.33 13.35 -4.50
C GLN A 190 -13.10 14.77 -3.93
N GLU A 191 -11.90 15.04 -3.43
CA GLU A 191 -11.53 16.35 -2.91
C GLU A 191 -11.30 17.39 -4.02
N ASN A 192 -10.81 16.96 -5.20
CA ASN A 192 -10.43 17.84 -6.31
C ASN A 192 -10.92 17.27 -7.68
N PRO A 193 -12.23 17.21 -7.92
CA PRO A 193 -12.80 16.51 -9.07
C PRO A 193 -12.47 17.15 -10.44
N ASP A 194 -12.11 18.43 -10.44
CA ASP A 194 -11.74 19.18 -11.65
C ASP A 194 -10.23 19.17 -11.93
N GLU A 195 -9.41 18.60 -11.05
CA GLU A 195 -7.96 18.63 -11.16
C GLU A 195 -7.34 17.27 -11.51
N TYR A 196 -8.00 16.18 -11.17
CA TYR A 196 -7.46 14.83 -11.32
C TYR A 196 -8.45 13.86 -11.96
N GLU A 197 -7.91 12.79 -12.51
CA GLU A 197 -8.66 11.60 -12.94
C GLU A 197 -7.84 10.34 -12.70
N ILE A 198 -8.54 9.21 -12.58
CA ILE A 198 -7.95 7.91 -12.35
C ILE A 198 -7.81 7.15 -13.65
N VAL A 199 -6.64 6.55 -13.86
CA VAL A 199 -6.38 5.59 -14.93
C VAL A 199 -6.11 4.23 -14.31
N THR A 200 -6.94 3.25 -14.65
CA THR A 200 -6.74 1.86 -14.23
C THR A 200 -5.83 1.16 -15.23
N PRO A 201 -4.69 0.61 -14.81
CA PRO A 201 -3.77 -0.08 -15.72
C PRO A 201 -4.33 -1.44 -16.15
N SER A 202 -3.78 -2.01 -17.24
CA SER A 202 -4.21 -3.32 -17.78
C SER A 202 -3.94 -4.49 -16.82
N ILE A 203 -2.98 -4.35 -15.92
CA ILE A 203 -2.63 -5.31 -14.87
C ILE A 203 -2.22 -4.54 -13.61
N SER A 204 -2.63 -5.03 -12.47
CA SER A 204 -2.25 -4.49 -11.17
C SER A 204 -2.09 -5.64 -10.16
N ILE A 205 -1.99 -5.31 -8.89
CA ILE A 205 -1.79 -6.27 -7.80
C ILE A 205 -2.89 -6.12 -6.74
N LEU A 206 -3.33 -7.24 -6.18
CA LEU A 206 -4.21 -7.25 -5.02
C LEU A 206 -3.39 -6.86 -3.78
N ALA A 207 -3.52 -5.62 -3.35
CA ALA A 207 -2.87 -5.14 -2.14
C ALA A 207 -3.71 -5.53 -0.91
N GLN A 208 -3.10 -6.31 -0.01
CA GLN A 208 -3.74 -6.89 1.16
C GLN A 208 -3.09 -6.36 2.44
N PRO A 209 -3.65 -5.28 3.04
CA PRO A 209 -3.25 -4.86 4.39
C PRO A 209 -3.58 -5.95 5.40
N SER A 210 -2.69 -6.18 6.34
CA SER A 210 -2.84 -7.21 7.35
C SER A 210 -3.13 -6.61 8.72
N VAL A 211 -3.97 -7.29 9.48
CA VAL A 211 -4.28 -6.94 10.88
C VAL A 211 -3.79 -8.06 11.80
N ALA A 212 -3.36 -7.70 13.00
CA ALA A 212 -2.99 -8.68 14.02
C ALA A 212 -3.17 -8.12 15.42
N VAL A 213 -3.46 -8.99 16.37
CA VAL A 213 -3.34 -8.73 17.81
C VAL A 213 -1.86 -8.83 18.19
N VAL A 214 -1.38 -7.94 19.03
CA VAL A 214 -0.01 -8.01 19.58
C VAL A 214 -0.08 -8.76 20.92
N ASP A 215 0.11 -10.06 20.86
CA ASP A 215 -0.19 -11.01 21.94
C ASP A 215 0.48 -10.65 23.26
N ASP A 216 1.79 -10.36 23.24
CA ASP A 216 2.54 -10.02 24.44
C ASP A 216 1.98 -8.77 25.14
N VAL A 217 1.55 -7.77 24.38
CA VAL A 217 0.99 -6.52 24.92
C VAL A 217 -0.40 -6.73 25.50
N VAL A 218 -1.29 -7.39 24.76
CA VAL A 218 -2.68 -7.59 25.24
C VAL A 218 -2.75 -8.51 26.46
N ASP A 219 -1.84 -9.47 26.57
CA ASP A 219 -1.78 -10.35 27.74
C ASP A 219 -1.27 -9.62 28.98
N GLN A 220 -0.25 -8.77 28.82
CA GLN A 220 0.24 -7.94 29.92
C GLN A 220 -0.77 -6.91 30.40
N ARG A 221 -1.56 -6.35 29.46
CA ARG A 221 -2.58 -5.33 29.75
C ARG A 221 -3.94 -5.92 30.14
N GLY A 222 -4.21 -7.18 29.84
CA GLY A 222 -5.52 -7.80 30.02
C GLY A 222 -6.56 -7.26 29.03
N THR A 223 -6.13 -6.88 27.80
CA THR A 223 -6.96 -6.26 26.76
C THR A 223 -7.27 -7.19 25.60
N ARG A 224 -6.90 -8.48 25.69
CA ARG A 224 -7.05 -9.44 24.59
C ARG A 224 -8.47 -9.49 24.02
N ASP A 225 -9.48 -9.58 24.88
CA ASP A 225 -10.88 -9.71 24.45
C ASP A 225 -11.32 -8.50 23.63
N VAL A 226 -11.01 -7.28 24.08
CA VAL A 226 -11.38 -6.06 23.38
C VAL A 226 -10.56 -5.87 22.09
N ALA A 227 -9.28 -6.26 22.08
CA ALA A 227 -8.41 -6.20 20.90
C ALA A 227 -8.90 -7.17 19.80
N THR A 228 -9.21 -8.41 20.17
CA THR A 228 -9.74 -9.41 19.25
C THR A 228 -11.09 -8.99 18.68
N GLU A 229 -12.01 -8.52 19.53
CA GLU A 229 -13.33 -8.04 19.06
C GLU A 229 -13.19 -6.80 18.18
N TYR A 230 -12.25 -5.91 18.50
CA TYR A 230 -11.94 -4.73 17.68
C TYR A 230 -11.55 -5.12 16.25
N LEU A 231 -10.70 -6.12 16.07
CA LEU A 231 -10.32 -6.61 14.74
C LEU A 231 -11.42 -7.44 14.07
N SER A 232 -12.13 -8.26 14.84
CA SER A 232 -13.27 -9.08 14.34
C SER A 232 -14.37 -8.20 13.75
N TYR A 233 -14.64 -7.03 14.36
CA TYR A 233 -15.63 -6.09 13.86
C TYR A 233 -15.36 -5.64 12.43
N LEU A 234 -14.09 -5.57 11.99
CA LEU A 234 -13.72 -5.18 10.63
C LEU A 234 -14.31 -6.10 9.55
N TYR A 235 -14.72 -7.31 9.93
CA TYR A 235 -15.35 -8.30 9.04
C TYR A 235 -16.88 -8.25 9.08
N SER A 236 -17.46 -7.42 9.94
CA SER A 236 -18.91 -7.21 9.98
C SER A 236 -19.39 -6.51 8.70
N ASP A 237 -20.62 -6.77 8.30
CA ASP A 237 -21.24 -6.12 7.12
C ASP A 237 -21.20 -4.60 7.22
N GLU A 238 -21.38 -4.05 8.42
CA GLU A 238 -21.32 -2.60 8.66
C GLU A 238 -19.90 -2.07 8.39
N ALA A 239 -18.86 -2.69 8.96
CA ALA A 239 -17.47 -2.27 8.77
C ALA A 239 -17.01 -2.46 7.32
N GLN A 240 -17.46 -3.51 6.66
CA GLN A 240 -17.18 -3.76 5.25
C GLN A 240 -17.78 -2.66 4.35
N ARG A 241 -18.99 -2.18 4.63
CA ARG A 241 -19.56 -1.03 3.92
C ARG A 241 -18.84 0.27 4.24
N ILE A 242 -18.43 0.49 5.50
CA ILE A 242 -17.59 1.65 5.84
C ILE A 242 -16.26 1.62 5.05
N ALA A 243 -15.64 0.43 4.90
CA ALA A 243 -14.45 0.28 4.07
C ALA A 243 -14.74 0.67 2.61
N GLY A 244 -15.84 0.19 2.00
CA GLY A 244 -16.28 0.52 0.66
C GLY A 244 -16.54 2.02 0.46
N ASP A 245 -17.24 2.65 1.41
CA ASP A 245 -17.53 4.10 1.41
C ASP A 245 -16.26 4.96 1.48
N ASN A 246 -15.17 4.39 1.98
CA ASN A 246 -13.84 5.01 2.05
C ASN A 246 -12.88 4.45 0.97
N PHE A 247 -13.42 3.86 -0.08
CA PHE A 247 -12.72 3.38 -1.26
C PHE A 247 -11.72 2.25 -1.02
N TYR A 248 -11.86 1.49 0.07
CA TYR A 248 -11.24 0.18 0.20
C TYR A 248 -12.17 -0.89 -0.33
N ARG A 249 -11.63 -1.88 -1.02
CA ARG A 249 -12.40 -3.00 -1.54
C ARG A 249 -12.77 -3.95 -0.40
N PRO A 250 -14.05 -4.10 -0.05
CA PRO A 250 -14.48 -5.06 0.96
C PRO A 250 -13.97 -6.47 0.65
N SER A 251 -13.55 -7.21 1.67
CA SER A 251 -13.16 -8.61 1.52
C SER A 251 -14.37 -9.55 1.38
N ASN A 252 -15.55 -9.10 1.82
CA ASN A 252 -16.82 -9.79 1.58
C ASN A 252 -17.26 -9.54 0.13
N PRO A 253 -17.35 -10.59 -0.73
CA PRO A 253 -17.65 -10.42 -2.14
C PRO A 253 -19.06 -9.90 -2.41
N ASP A 254 -20.03 -10.20 -1.57
CA ASP A 254 -21.40 -9.72 -1.72
C ASP A 254 -21.46 -8.21 -1.50
N ILE A 255 -20.76 -7.72 -0.47
CA ILE A 255 -20.67 -6.28 -0.20
C ILE A 255 -19.80 -5.59 -1.24
N LEU A 256 -18.69 -6.19 -1.70
CA LEU A 256 -17.88 -5.65 -2.78
C LEU A 256 -18.71 -5.40 -4.05
N ASN A 257 -19.66 -6.28 -4.37
CA ASN A 257 -20.56 -6.11 -5.50
C ASN A 257 -21.50 -4.91 -5.35
N GLU A 258 -21.80 -4.45 -4.14
CA GLU A 258 -22.57 -3.21 -3.90
C GLU A 258 -21.80 -1.98 -4.43
N TYR A 259 -20.48 -2.06 -4.59
CA TYR A 259 -19.59 -1.01 -5.06
C TYR A 259 -19.11 -1.20 -6.50
N ALA A 260 -19.81 -2.00 -7.31
CA ALA A 260 -19.43 -2.28 -8.70
C ALA A 260 -19.42 -1.01 -9.62
N ASP A 261 -20.15 0.03 -9.23
CA ASP A 261 -20.13 1.32 -9.93
C ASP A 261 -18.89 2.19 -9.53
N THR A 262 -18.25 1.85 -8.43
CA THR A 262 -17.06 2.56 -7.91
C THR A 262 -15.78 1.88 -8.34
N PHE A 263 -15.70 0.55 -8.18
CA PHE A 263 -14.50 -0.22 -8.48
C PHE A 263 -14.61 -0.95 -9.82
N ASP A 264 -13.55 -0.95 -10.59
CA ASP A 264 -13.42 -1.88 -11.71
C ASP A 264 -13.17 -3.29 -11.15
N LEU A 265 -14.24 -4.11 -11.16
CA LEU A 265 -14.17 -5.49 -10.67
C LEU A 265 -13.55 -6.45 -11.71
N ASN A 266 -13.30 -6.00 -12.93
CA ASN A 266 -12.72 -6.79 -14.00
C ASN A 266 -11.22 -6.54 -14.21
N ILE A 267 -10.59 -5.72 -13.36
CA ILE A 267 -9.17 -5.46 -13.43
C ILE A 267 -8.38 -6.79 -13.26
N ASN A 268 -7.37 -6.97 -14.08
CA ASN A 268 -6.49 -8.13 -13.98
C ASN A 268 -5.52 -7.94 -12.80
N LEU A 269 -5.77 -8.65 -11.71
CA LEU A 269 -4.97 -8.58 -10.49
C LEU A 269 -4.09 -9.83 -10.35
N VAL A 270 -2.79 -9.61 -10.17
CA VAL A 270 -1.91 -10.62 -9.61
C VAL A 270 -1.93 -10.54 -8.08
N THR A 271 -1.48 -11.59 -7.42
CA THR A 271 -1.38 -11.67 -5.95
C THR A 271 0.08 -11.78 -5.53
N ILE A 272 0.35 -11.60 -4.24
CA ILE A 272 1.70 -11.82 -3.70
C ILE A 272 2.16 -13.28 -3.88
N GLN A 273 1.22 -14.23 -3.97
CA GLN A 273 1.52 -15.64 -4.18
C GLN A 273 2.08 -15.92 -5.58
N ASP A 274 1.71 -15.12 -6.57
CA ASP A 274 2.27 -15.20 -7.93
C ASP A 274 3.77 -14.87 -7.95
N PHE A 275 4.27 -14.20 -6.90
CA PHE A 275 5.68 -13.89 -6.68
C PHE A 275 6.38 -14.85 -5.70
N GLY A 276 5.69 -15.88 -5.21
CA GLY A 276 6.22 -16.82 -4.21
C GLY A 276 6.06 -16.39 -2.76
N GLY A 277 5.28 -15.34 -2.49
CA GLY A 277 5.04 -14.81 -1.15
C GLY A 277 6.03 -13.73 -0.71
N TRP A 278 5.73 -13.09 0.42
CA TRP A 278 6.50 -11.93 0.89
C TRP A 278 7.95 -12.24 1.24
N ASP A 279 8.27 -13.42 1.78
CA ASP A 279 9.65 -13.78 2.14
C ASP A 279 10.56 -13.82 0.91
N GLU A 280 10.08 -14.42 -0.20
CA GLU A 280 10.82 -14.46 -1.46
C GLU A 280 10.92 -13.07 -2.10
N VAL A 281 9.83 -12.31 -2.09
CA VAL A 281 9.80 -10.93 -2.62
C VAL A 281 10.75 -10.03 -1.85
N GLN A 282 10.73 -10.07 -0.52
CA GLN A 282 11.61 -9.26 0.31
C GLN A 282 13.07 -9.56 0.01
N LYS A 283 13.43 -10.84 0.04
CA LYS A 283 14.80 -11.31 -0.22
C LYS A 283 15.30 -10.93 -1.61
N LYS A 284 14.46 -11.10 -2.63
CA LYS A 284 14.84 -10.84 -4.03
C LYS A 284 14.92 -9.34 -4.33
N HIS A 285 13.94 -8.58 -3.87
CA HIS A 285 13.73 -7.21 -4.35
C HIS A 285 14.15 -6.12 -3.36
N PHE A 286 13.93 -6.31 -2.05
CA PHE A 286 13.97 -5.21 -1.08
C PHE A 286 15.03 -5.35 0.01
N ASP A 287 15.63 -6.52 0.21
CA ASP A 287 16.78 -6.65 1.09
C ASP A 287 17.98 -5.85 0.57
N ASP A 288 18.93 -5.58 1.43
CA ASP A 288 20.14 -4.84 1.05
C ASP A 288 20.89 -5.57 -0.07
N GLY A 289 21.16 -4.85 -1.15
CA GLY A 289 21.73 -5.40 -2.38
C GLY A 289 20.72 -6.14 -3.27
N GLY A 290 19.44 -6.12 -2.95
CA GLY A 290 18.35 -6.66 -3.77
C GLY A 290 18.18 -5.94 -5.10
N VAL A 291 17.21 -6.39 -5.89
CA VAL A 291 16.98 -5.83 -7.24
C VAL A 291 16.74 -4.32 -7.19
N PHE A 292 15.95 -3.85 -6.22
CA PHE A 292 15.63 -2.42 -6.12
C PHE A 292 16.90 -1.56 -5.90
N ASP A 293 17.79 -1.98 -5.02
CA ASP A 293 19.04 -1.24 -4.75
C ASP A 293 19.89 -1.14 -6.02
N ARG A 294 20.06 -2.24 -6.76
CA ARG A 294 20.82 -2.24 -8.02
C ARG A 294 20.22 -1.32 -9.09
N ILE A 295 18.90 -1.32 -9.21
CA ILE A 295 18.17 -0.47 -10.17
C ILE A 295 18.34 1.00 -9.78
N TYR A 296 18.18 1.34 -8.51
CA TYR A 296 18.21 2.71 -8.02
C TYR A 296 19.61 3.30 -8.02
N GLU A 297 20.64 2.56 -7.60
CA GLU A 297 22.04 3.01 -7.67
C GLU A 297 22.47 3.31 -9.11
N LEU A 298 22.08 2.47 -10.06
CA LEU A 298 22.39 2.70 -11.48
C LEU A 298 21.66 3.92 -12.06
N SER A 299 20.48 4.27 -11.53
CA SER A 299 19.75 5.47 -11.95
C SER A 299 20.45 6.76 -11.47
N LEU A 300 21.00 6.76 -10.25
CA LEU A 300 21.71 7.90 -9.67
C LEU A 300 23.03 8.21 -10.39
N ILE A 301 23.73 7.18 -10.89
CA ILE A 301 25.00 7.36 -11.63
C ILE A 301 24.76 8.15 -12.93
N HIS A 302 23.62 7.98 -13.58
CA HIS A 302 23.29 8.70 -14.82
C HIS A 302 22.97 10.19 -14.58
N ILE A 303 22.51 10.56 -13.39
CA ILE A 303 22.23 11.96 -13.00
C ILE A 303 23.53 12.71 -12.65
N SER A 304 24.59 11.99 -12.27
CA SER A 304 25.84 12.56 -11.76
C SER A 304 26.99 12.71 -12.79
N GLU A 305 26.81 12.27 -14.04
CA GLU A 305 27.83 12.55 -15.08
C GLU A 305 27.78 14.01 -15.53
N PRO A 306 28.76 14.83 -15.13
CA PRO A 306 28.87 16.17 -15.70
C PRO A 306 29.22 16.03 -17.18
N THR A 307 28.39 16.61 -18.03
CA THR A 307 28.74 16.80 -19.45
C THR A 307 30.17 17.42 -19.55
N ARG A 308 31.16 16.60 -19.90
CA ARG A 308 32.48 17.10 -20.29
C ARG A 308 32.26 18.00 -21.49
N ARG A 309 32.20 19.30 -21.25
CA ARG A 309 32.45 20.30 -22.30
C ARG A 309 33.90 20.14 -22.71
N THR A 310 34.13 19.62 -23.90
CA THR A 310 35.42 19.74 -24.57
C THR A 310 35.68 21.22 -24.80
N PRO A 311 36.80 21.76 -24.33
CA PRO A 311 37.18 23.11 -24.74
C PRO A 311 37.60 23.10 -26.21
N ILE A 312 37.07 24.03 -26.97
CA ILE A 312 37.56 24.38 -28.32
C ILE A 312 38.83 25.19 -28.17
#